data_146217fd15d1d49f202b1504f3f3543f
#
_entry.id   146217fd15d1d49f202b1504f3f3543f
#
_cell.length_a   1.000
_cell.length_b   1.000
_cell.length_c   1.000
_cell.angle_alpha   90.00
_cell.angle_beta   90.00
_cell.angle_gamma   90.00
#
_symmetry.space_group_name_H-M   'P 1'
#
loop_
_entity.id
_entity.type
_entity.pdbx_description
1 polymer ?
#
loop_
_entity_poly.entity_id
_entity_poly.type
_entity_poly.pdbx_seq_one_letter_code
_entity_poly.pdbx_strand_id
1 'polypeptide(L)'
;MKKLLPLILALALIVGIVPTASAVNEDVSGTLMIYTSMYQFVIDMMDEAIKAEFPNLEPGNEGSFFFYGGTGSLQTKIAGEMETGTLGCDMMLVAEPAYSLELKEGGWLHQYETEAAANLRFPYDEEGYWYPVRVCNMVLAYNPDLKTPEELPKTFEAFAKDPSLKGKISMGNPLTSGTTMAAVAALSDKYGYEYFEGLGANNVMIESGSTALAKLQTGECDVIMILEESVLKDRKEKGSQLACIYPEDGVILIPSTVMTVAEEKSANMNIEACEAITDWLLSEEGQKFMTEGYMHSVLTGFETVPYDSVATDGLIEKDMGVDWVRCYTQREEIRTQFQEKVTVQ
;
A
#
# COMPACT_ATOMS: atom_id res chain seq x y z
N MET A 1 -42.76 -11.46 -66.18
CA MET A 1 -43.09 -11.35 -64.78
C MET A 1 -41.76 -11.28 -64.00
N LYS A 2 -41.32 -10.08 -63.68
CA LYS A 2 -40.05 -9.82 -62.96
C LYS A 2 -40.37 -9.69 -61.46
N LYS A 3 -39.82 -10.58 -60.63
CA LYS A 3 -39.96 -10.52 -59.16
C LYS A 3 -38.89 -9.56 -58.64
N LEU A 4 -39.30 -8.45 -58.05
CA LEU A 4 -38.46 -7.56 -57.26
C LEU A 4 -38.27 -8.14 -55.86
N LEU A 5 -37.04 -8.32 -55.46
CA LEU A 5 -36.63 -8.68 -54.11
C LEU A 5 -36.33 -7.38 -53.34
N PRO A 6 -36.90 -7.11 -52.17
CA PRO A 6 -36.52 -5.95 -51.38
C PRO A 6 -35.23 -6.21 -50.62
N LEU A 7 -34.26 -5.34 -50.83
CA LEU A 7 -32.98 -5.28 -50.08
C LEU A 7 -33.27 -4.63 -48.71
N ILE A 8 -33.25 -5.39 -47.65
CA ILE A 8 -33.32 -4.88 -46.30
C ILE A 8 -31.93 -4.41 -45.89
N LEU A 9 -31.75 -3.09 -45.81
CA LEU A 9 -30.53 -2.45 -45.32
C LEU A 9 -30.56 -2.51 -43.80
N ALA A 10 -29.80 -3.45 -43.19
CA ALA A 10 -29.57 -3.48 -41.75
C ALA A 10 -28.58 -2.38 -41.40
N LEU A 11 -29.08 -1.31 -40.79
CA LEU A 11 -28.26 -0.24 -40.22
C LEU A 11 -27.71 -0.76 -38.87
N ALA A 12 -26.48 -1.25 -38.86
CA ALA A 12 -25.77 -1.56 -37.65
C ALA A 12 -25.45 -0.24 -36.94
N LEU A 13 -26.15 0.06 -35.85
CA LEU A 13 -25.72 1.07 -34.87
C LEU A 13 -24.43 0.57 -34.19
N ILE A 14 -23.30 1.06 -34.65
CA ILE A 14 -22.04 1.00 -33.89
C ILE A 14 -22.21 2.05 -32.80
N VAL A 15 -22.61 1.61 -31.60
CA VAL A 15 -22.45 2.40 -30.41
C VAL A 15 -20.96 2.42 -30.13
N GLY A 16 -20.29 3.44 -30.64
CA GLY A 16 -18.92 3.73 -30.27
C GLY A 16 -18.94 4.03 -28.77
N ILE A 17 -18.29 3.17 -27.99
CA ILE A 17 -17.87 3.51 -26.63
C ILE A 17 -16.85 4.64 -26.82
N VAL A 18 -17.31 5.86 -26.71
CA VAL A 18 -16.43 7.02 -26.53
C VAL A 18 -15.86 6.83 -25.13
N PRO A 19 -14.54 6.70 -24.95
CA PRO A 19 -13.98 6.78 -23.60
C PRO A 19 -14.43 8.15 -23.06
N THR A 20 -15.21 8.16 -22.00
CA THR A 20 -15.48 9.38 -21.25
C THR A 20 -14.12 9.82 -20.70
N ALA A 21 -13.52 10.84 -21.34
CA ALA A 21 -12.46 11.58 -20.69
C ALA A 21 -13.04 12.04 -19.35
N SER A 22 -12.36 11.75 -18.25
CA SER A 22 -12.70 12.29 -16.94
C SER A 22 -12.86 13.81 -17.13
N ALA A 23 -13.93 14.36 -16.61
CA ALA A 23 -14.14 15.80 -16.73
C ALA A 23 -13.12 16.46 -15.80
N VAL A 24 -12.20 17.25 -16.38
CA VAL A 24 -11.24 18.07 -15.63
C VAL A 24 -11.99 18.88 -14.58
N ASN A 25 -11.58 18.76 -13.31
CA ASN A 25 -12.23 19.43 -12.20
C ASN A 25 -11.62 20.84 -12.01
N GLU A 26 -12.17 21.82 -12.74
CA GLU A 26 -11.71 23.22 -12.68
C GLU A 26 -12.28 23.98 -11.48
N ASP A 27 -13.27 23.45 -10.80
CA ASP A 27 -13.93 24.14 -9.68
C ASP A 27 -13.10 24.07 -8.39
N VAL A 28 -12.31 23.01 -8.21
CA VAL A 28 -11.42 22.82 -7.04
C VAL A 28 -10.11 23.60 -7.21
N SER A 29 -9.80 24.44 -6.22
CA SER A 29 -8.67 25.36 -6.29
C SER A 29 -7.98 25.54 -4.93
N GLY A 30 -6.89 26.30 -4.90
CA GLY A 30 -6.13 26.59 -3.68
C GLY A 30 -4.94 25.66 -3.49
N THR A 31 -4.26 25.79 -2.36
CA THR A 31 -3.03 25.02 -2.07
C THR A 31 -3.37 23.70 -1.40
N LEU A 32 -2.63 22.64 -1.76
CA LEU A 32 -2.77 21.31 -1.17
C LEU A 32 -1.39 20.72 -0.85
N MET A 33 -1.23 20.15 0.35
CA MET A 33 -0.06 19.41 0.80
C MET A 33 -0.43 18.02 1.29
N ILE A 34 0.19 16.99 0.72
CA ILE A 34 -0.04 15.59 1.06
C ILE A 34 1.24 14.96 1.62
N TYR A 35 1.21 14.45 2.85
CA TYR A 35 2.30 13.61 3.37
C TYR A 35 2.10 12.16 2.95
N THR A 36 3.15 11.54 2.42
CA THR A 36 3.02 10.18 1.90
C THR A 36 4.23 9.30 2.16
N SER A 37 3.98 8.01 2.41
CA SER A 37 5.01 6.97 2.45
C SER A 37 5.03 6.10 1.19
N MET A 38 4.37 6.52 0.12
CA MET A 38 4.41 5.82 -1.16
C MET A 38 5.78 5.92 -1.82
N TYR A 39 6.07 5.01 -2.75
CA TYR A 39 7.31 5.07 -3.53
C TYR A 39 7.35 6.31 -4.42
N GLN A 40 8.54 6.89 -4.61
CA GLN A 40 8.73 8.12 -5.39
C GLN A 40 8.13 8.03 -6.79
N PHE A 41 8.29 6.90 -7.50
CA PHE A 41 7.73 6.75 -8.84
C PHE A 41 6.19 6.79 -8.87
N VAL A 42 5.51 6.32 -7.80
CA VAL A 42 4.04 6.45 -7.68
C VAL A 42 3.67 7.89 -7.40
N ILE A 43 4.44 8.57 -6.54
CA ILE A 43 4.26 9.99 -6.26
C ILE A 43 4.36 10.81 -7.55
N ASP A 44 5.39 10.55 -8.37
CA ASP A 44 5.61 11.28 -9.63
C ASP A 44 4.41 11.09 -10.59
N MET A 45 3.89 9.87 -10.73
CA MET A 45 2.70 9.60 -11.55
C MET A 45 1.45 10.30 -10.99
N MET A 46 1.22 10.23 -9.67
CA MET A 46 0.06 10.85 -9.04
C MET A 46 0.13 12.39 -9.10
N ASP A 47 1.30 12.96 -8.92
CA ASP A 47 1.51 14.41 -8.98
C ASP A 47 1.15 14.97 -10.36
N GLU A 48 1.58 14.30 -11.43
CA GLU A 48 1.20 14.68 -12.81
C GLU A 48 -0.31 14.48 -13.07
N ALA A 49 -0.89 13.39 -12.55
CA ALA A 49 -2.31 13.13 -12.71
C ALA A 49 -3.19 14.15 -11.95
N ILE A 50 -2.81 14.51 -10.72
CA ILE A 50 -3.52 15.54 -9.94
C ILE A 50 -3.44 16.89 -10.64
N LYS A 51 -2.28 17.29 -11.17
CA LYS A 51 -2.12 18.53 -11.95
C LYS A 51 -3.00 18.56 -13.21
N ALA A 52 -3.18 17.39 -13.84
CA ALA A 52 -4.02 17.30 -15.03
C ALA A 52 -5.52 17.33 -14.71
N GLU A 53 -5.94 16.63 -13.65
CA GLU A 53 -7.34 16.52 -13.22
C GLU A 53 -7.84 17.78 -12.49
N PHE A 54 -6.97 18.41 -11.70
CA PHE A 54 -7.27 19.58 -10.86
C PHE A 54 -6.36 20.77 -11.20
N PRO A 55 -6.51 21.40 -12.38
CA PRO A 55 -5.55 22.38 -12.90
C PRO A 55 -5.49 23.69 -12.09
N ASN A 56 -6.44 23.94 -11.22
CA ASN A 56 -6.49 25.13 -10.36
C ASN A 56 -5.98 24.87 -8.93
N LEU A 57 -5.53 23.62 -8.63
CA LEU A 57 -4.81 23.34 -7.40
C LEU A 57 -3.33 23.73 -7.51
N GLU A 58 -2.81 24.28 -6.43
CA GLU A 58 -1.40 24.67 -6.30
C GLU A 58 -0.67 23.69 -5.37
N PRO A 59 0.51 23.18 -5.78
CA PRO A 59 1.33 22.34 -4.90
C PRO A 59 1.79 23.05 -3.64
N GLY A 60 1.58 22.46 -2.48
CA GLY A 60 2.03 22.98 -1.18
C GLY A 60 3.52 22.76 -0.89
N ASN A 61 4.22 21.98 -1.70
CA ASN A 61 5.65 21.76 -1.66
C ASN A 61 6.29 22.23 -2.98
N GLU A 62 7.60 22.42 -3.03
CA GLU A 62 8.33 22.95 -4.19
C GLU A 62 8.04 22.14 -5.49
N GLY A 63 6.94 22.52 -6.20
CA GLY A 63 6.51 21.93 -7.46
C GLY A 63 5.79 20.58 -7.38
N SER A 64 5.52 20.06 -6.18
CA SER A 64 4.79 18.80 -5.94
C SER A 64 3.69 18.97 -4.87
N PHE A 65 2.61 18.22 -5.00
CA PHE A 65 1.61 18.09 -3.94
C PHE A 65 2.11 17.25 -2.77
N PHE A 66 3.21 16.51 -2.94
CA PHE A 66 3.64 15.48 -2.00
C PHE A 66 4.91 15.85 -1.25
N PHE A 67 4.90 15.52 0.05
CA PHE A 67 6.10 15.40 0.86
C PHE A 67 6.31 13.92 1.19
N TYR A 68 7.43 13.37 0.72
CA TYR A 68 7.78 11.96 0.92
C TYR A 68 8.54 11.72 2.22
N GLY A 69 8.18 10.66 2.92
CA GLY A 69 8.94 10.10 4.04
C GLY A 69 8.52 8.66 4.32
N GLY A 70 9.44 7.83 4.78
CA GLY A 70 9.06 6.51 5.31
C GLY A 70 8.07 6.66 6.48
N THR A 71 7.16 5.69 6.67
CA THR A 71 6.08 5.77 7.67
C THR A 71 6.58 6.23 9.04
N GLY A 72 7.66 5.62 9.58
CA GLY A 72 8.21 6.00 10.88
C GLY A 72 8.76 7.44 10.92
N SER A 73 9.36 7.92 9.82
CA SER A 73 9.85 9.30 9.73
C SER A 73 8.69 10.30 9.68
N LEU A 74 7.62 9.97 8.94
CA LEU A 74 6.41 10.79 8.91
C LEU A 74 5.72 10.82 10.27
N GLN A 75 5.58 9.69 10.95
CA GLN A 75 5.02 9.63 12.31
C GLN A 75 5.80 10.52 13.28
N THR A 76 7.13 10.50 13.21
CA THR A 76 7.98 11.37 14.04
C THR A 76 7.78 12.85 13.69
N LYS A 77 7.73 13.19 12.40
CA LYS A 77 7.47 14.56 11.94
C LYS A 77 6.09 15.06 12.41
N ILE A 78 5.06 14.26 12.17
CA ILE A 78 3.67 14.57 12.56
C ILE A 78 3.57 14.74 14.08
N ALA A 79 4.18 13.85 14.88
CA ALA A 79 4.20 13.98 16.34
C ALA A 79 4.81 15.33 16.80
N GLY A 80 5.92 15.77 16.17
CA GLY A 80 6.50 17.07 16.46
C GLY A 80 5.61 18.26 16.04
N GLU A 81 4.88 18.13 14.94
CA GLU A 81 3.93 19.14 14.47
C GLU A 81 2.69 19.21 15.39
N MET A 82 2.20 18.09 15.87
CA MET A 82 1.11 18.01 16.84
C MET A 82 1.37 18.82 18.11
N GLU A 83 2.61 18.90 18.57
CA GLU A 83 3.01 19.72 19.72
C GLU A 83 2.75 21.22 19.48
N THR A 84 2.74 21.66 18.22
CA THR A 84 2.43 23.05 17.84
C THR A 84 0.95 23.28 17.57
N GLY A 85 0.15 22.22 17.49
CA GLY A 85 -1.29 22.26 17.27
C GLY A 85 -1.71 22.30 15.79
N THR A 86 -0.76 22.30 14.84
CA THR A 86 -1.03 22.33 13.39
C THR A 86 -0.09 21.41 12.64
N LEU A 87 -0.61 20.62 11.71
CA LEU A 87 0.19 19.77 10.82
C LEU A 87 0.61 20.56 9.58
N GLY A 88 1.78 20.22 9.05
CA GLY A 88 2.29 20.79 7.80
C GLY A 88 1.66 20.19 6.54
N CYS A 89 0.57 19.46 6.64
CA CYS A 89 -0.17 18.86 5.53
C CYS A 89 -1.66 19.03 5.70
N ASP A 90 -2.40 18.84 4.61
CA ASP A 90 -3.86 18.78 4.55
C ASP A 90 -4.38 17.35 4.48
N MET A 91 -3.57 16.46 3.86
CA MET A 91 -3.88 15.04 3.70
C MET A 91 -2.68 14.16 4.03
N MET A 92 -2.97 12.91 4.32
CA MET A 92 -1.95 11.88 4.50
C MET A 92 -2.30 10.62 3.70
N LEU A 93 -1.32 10.07 2.97
CA LEU A 93 -1.37 8.78 2.30
C LEU A 93 -0.29 7.87 2.89
N VAL A 94 -0.61 7.15 3.95
CA VAL A 94 0.37 6.36 4.70
C VAL A 94 0.00 4.89 4.76
N ALA A 95 1.01 4.04 4.93
CA ALA A 95 0.80 2.63 5.09
C ALA A 95 0.20 2.32 6.47
N GLU A 96 -0.73 1.41 6.49
CA GLU A 96 -1.37 0.71 7.60
C GLU A 96 -2.42 1.51 8.40
N PRO A 97 -3.63 0.92 8.56
CA PRO A 97 -4.77 1.56 9.25
C PRO A 97 -4.55 1.88 10.75
N ALA A 98 -3.63 1.19 11.42
CA ALA A 98 -3.41 1.41 12.86
C ALA A 98 -3.01 2.86 13.19
N TYR A 99 -2.29 3.54 12.27
CA TYR A 99 -1.96 4.95 12.46
C TYR A 99 -3.17 5.86 12.24
N SER A 100 -4.07 5.47 11.35
CA SER A 100 -5.33 6.20 11.15
C SER A 100 -6.24 6.15 12.39
N LEU A 101 -6.26 5.01 13.10
CA LEU A 101 -6.98 4.89 14.37
C LEU A 101 -6.40 5.83 15.43
N GLU A 102 -5.07 5.91 15.54
CA GLU A 102 -4.38 6.82 16.47
C GLU A 102 -4.75 8.28 16.22
N LEU A 103 -4.70 8.71 14.96
CA LEU A 103 -5.02 10.08 14.57
C LEU A 103 -6.51 10.42 14.76
N LYS A 104 -7.40 9.46 14.47
CA LYS A 104 -8.85 9.59 14.72
C LYS A 104 -9.12 9.79 16.22
N GLU A 105 -8.59 8.91 17.07
CA GLU A 105 -8.77 9.04 18.54
C GLU A 105 -8.19 10.34 19.09
N GLY A 106 -7.10 10.84 18.50
CA GLY A 106 -6.52 12.14 18.83
C GLY A 106 -7.31 13.35 18.33
N GLY A 107 -8.37 13.14 17.55
CA GLY A 107 -9.18 14.22 16.96
C GLY A 107 -8.42 15.04 15.91
N TRP A 108 -7.49 14.41 15.18
CA TRP A 108 -6.69 15.07 14.14
C TRP A 108 -7.28 14.99 12.75
N LEU A 109 -8.32 14.15 12.55
CA LEU A 109 -8.87 13.87 11.24
C LEU A 109 -10.21 14.59 11.01
N HIS A 110 -10.42 15.00 9.77
CA HIS A 110 -11.69 15.44 9.24
C HIS A 110 -12.56 14.24 8.89
N GLN A 111 -13.86 14.36 9.16
CA GLN A 111 -14.86 13.35 8.80
C GLN A 111 -15.46 13.69 7.44
N TYR A 112 -15.38 12.75 6.50
CA TYR A 112 -15.96 12.88 5.17
C TYR A 112 -16.59 11.56 4.74
N GLU A 113 -17.89 11.56 4.44
CA GLU A 113 -18.63 10.40 3.94
C GLU A 113 -18.66 10.42 2.41
N THR A 114 -17.78 9.64 1.76
CA THR A 114 -17.76 9.51 0.31
C THR A 114 -18.73 8.42 -0.18
N GLU A 115 -19.45 8.68 -1.29
CA GLU A 115 -20.27 7.65 -1.96
C GLU A 115 -19.42 6.50 -2.51
N ALA A 116 -18.16 6.73 -2.82
CA ALA A 116 -17.23 5.71 -3.30
C ALA A 116 -16.99 4.57 -2.29
N ALA A 117 -17.20 4.84 -0.99
CA ALA A 117 -17.05 3.84 0.07
C ALA A 117 -17.92 2.58 -0.13
N ALA A 118 -19.10 2.75 -0.76
CA ALA A 118 -20.00 1.62 -1.07
C ALA A 118 -19.39 0.57 -2.02
N ASN A 119 -18.34 0.93 -2.75
CA ASN A 119 -17.65 0.06 -3.72
C ASN A 119 -16.33 -0.52 -3.18
N LEU A 120 -15.98 -0.25 -1.93
CA LEU A 120 -14.76 -0.76 -1.33
C LEU A 120 -14.90 -2.24 -0.92
N ARG A 121 -13.86 -3.03 -1.18
CA ARG A 121 -13.78 -4.44 -0.77
C ARG A 121 -12.85 -4.69 0.42
N PHE A 122 -12.23 -3.64 0.94
CA PHE A 122 -11.41 -3.69 2.15
C PHE A 122 -12.06 -2.86 3.27
N PRO A 123 -11.80 -3.20 4.54
CA PRO A 123 -12.30 -2.42 5.66
C PRO A 123 -11.88 -0.96 5.61
N TYR A 124 -12.78 -0.08 6.02
CA TYR A 124 -12.58 1.36 6.17
C TYR A 124 -13.25 1.84 7.44
N ASP A 125 -13.07 3.10 7.80
CA ASP A 125 -13.76 3.70 8.93
C ASP A 125 -15.20 4.06 8.56
N GLU A 126 -16.19 3.39 9.16
CA GLU A 126 -17.61 3.62 8.86
C GLU A 126 -18.09 5.03 9.25
N GLU A 127 -17.34 5.75 10.08
CA GLU A 127 -17.61 7.15 10.42
C GLU A 127 -16.95 8.12 9.41
N GLY A 128 -16.18 7.63 8.44
CA GLY A 128 -15.63 8.46 7.36
C GLY A 128 -14.33 9.21 7.69
N TYR A 129 -13.54 8.76 8.65
CA TYR A 129 -12.27 9.43 8.97
C TYR A 129 -11.07 8.95 8.13
N TRP A 130 -11.15 7.75 7.55
CA TRP A 130 -10.12 7.23 6.65
C TRP A 130 -10.66 6.15 5.72
N TYR A 131 -10.03 6.02 4.56
CA TYR A 131 -10.36 5.01 3.55
C TYR A 131 -9.10 4.32 3.04
N PRO A 132 -9.16 3.01 2.69
CA PRO A 132 -8.06 2.35 1.99
C PRO A 132 -7.99 2.89 0.55
N VAL A 133 -6.79 3.18 0.05
CA VAL A 133 -6.60 3.65 -1.34
C VAL A 133 -5.80 2.68 -2.20
N ARG A 134 -5.06 1.80 -1.59
CA ARG A 134 -4.28 0.73 -2.23
C ARG A 134 -4.05 -0.39 -1.24
N VAL A 135 -3.70 -1.57 -1.73
CA VAL A 135 -3.31 -2.68 -0.86
C VAL A 135 -1.95 -3.20 -1.27
N CYS A 136 -1.04 -3.21 -0.30
CA CYS A 136 0.24 -3.87 -0.40
C CYS A 136 0.09 -5.34 0.05
N ASN A 137 0.86 -6.24 -0.54
CA ASN A 137 0.88 -7.63 -0.14
C ASN A 137 2.29 -8.01 0.34
N MET A 138 2.40 -8.54 1.57
CA MET A 138 3.65 -9.06 2.09
C MET A 138 3.85 -10.49 1.57
N VAL A 139 4.97 -10.73 0.90
CA VAL A 139 5.33 -12.01 0.29
C VAL A 139 6.70 -12.47 0.75
N LEU A 140 7.05 -13.72 0.43
CA LEU A 140 8.43 -14.15 0.39
C LEU A 140 8.95 -14.01 -1.04
N ALA A 141 10.21 -13.60 -1.20
CA ALA A 141 10.83 -13.47 -2.51
C ALA A 141 12.15 -14.21 -2.57
N TYR A 142 12.50 -14.72 -3.76
CA TYR A 142 13.71 -15.48 -4.01
C TYR A 142 14.29 -15.20 -5.40
N ASN A 143 15.52 -15.65 -5.64
CA ASN A 143 16.17 -15.59 -6.94
C ASN A 143 16.16 -16.98 -7.61
N PRO A 144 15.34 -17.21 -8.66
CA PRO A 144 15.24 -18.50 -9.33
C PRO A 144 16.50 -18.93 -10.11
N ASP A 145 17.43 -18.01 -10.37
CA ASP A 145 18.75 -18.35 -10.94
C ASP A 145 19.67 -19.03 -9.91
N LEU A 146 19.34 -18.91 -8.61
CA LEU A 146 20.17 -19.40 -7.51
C LEU A 146 19.51 -20.53 -6.71
N LYS A 147 18.18 -20.54 -6.63
CA LYS A 147 17.39 -21.47 -5.82
C LYS A 147 16.14 -21.93 -6.56
N THR A 148 15.76 -23.18 -6.33
CA THR A 148 14.46 -23.67 -6.79
C THR A 148 13.38 -23.49 -5.71
N PRO A 149 12.08 -23.40 -6.06
CA PRO A 149 11.00 -23.26 -5.09
C PRO A 149 10.93 -24.40 -4.05
N GLU A 150 11.44 -25.60 -4.41
CA GLU A 150 11.44 -26.77 -3.54
C GLU A 150 12.47 -26.66 -2.40
N GLU A 151 13.50 -25.84 -2.56
CA GLU A 151 14.56 -25.59 -1.57
C GLU A 151 14.18 -24.50 -0.56
N LEU A 152 13.02 -23.83 -0.75
CA LEU A 152 12.66 -22.61 -0.04
C LEU A 152 11.42 -22.80 0.85
N PRO A 153 11.28 -22.00 1.91
CA PRO A 153 10.11 -22.03 2.77
C PRO A 153 8.86 -21.64 1.97
N LYS A 154 7.78 -22.40 2.16
CA LYS A 154 6.48 -22.12 1.53
C LYS A 154 5.49 -21.42 2.46
N THR A 155 5.90 -21.19 3.70
CA THR A 155 5.09 -20.58 4.74
C THR A 155 5.90 -19.51 5.48
N PHE A 156 5.21 -18.54 6.06
CA PHE A 156 5.87 -17.59 6.97
C PHE A 156 6.43 -18.29 8.21
N GLU A 157 5.74 -19.34 8.69
CA GLU A 157 6.26 -20.13 9.80
C GLU A 157 7.62 -20.75 9.48
N ALA A 158 7.74 -21.40 8.32
CA ALA A 158 8.99 -22.01 7.88
C ALA A 158 10.09 -20.95 7.62
N PHE A 159 9.73 -19.77 7.09
CA PHE A 159 10.68 -18.66 6.94
C PHE A 159 11.35 -18.30 8.27
N ALA A 160 10.62 -18.28 9.37
CA ALA A 160 11.19 -17.98 10.68
C ALA A 160 11.92 -19.18 11.30
N LYS A 161 11.40 -20.41 11.15
CA LYS A 161 11.79 -21.55 11.99
C LYS A 161 12.68 -22.61 11.32
N ASP A 162 12.80 -22.59 9.97
CA ASP A 162 13.64 -23.57 9.27
C ASP A 162 15.13 -23.29 9.52
N PRO A 163 15.85 -24.17 10.22
CA PRO A 163 17.26 -23.94 10.56
C PRO A 163 18.21 -23.96 9.34
N SER A 164 17.76 -24.48 8.20
CA SER A 164 18.55 -24.46 6.95
C SER A 164 18.73 -23.03 6.42
N LEU A 165 17.87 -22.11 6.83
CA LEU A 165 17.87 -20.70 6.42
C LEU A 165 18.76 -19.80 7.31
N LYS A 166 19.51 -20.38 8.25
CA LYS A 166 20.32 -19.58 9.18
C LYS A 166 21.32 -18.68 8.46
N GLY A 167 21.20 -17.36 8.68
CA GLY A 167 22.02 -16.33 8.04
C GLY A 167 21.73 -16.13 6.55
N LYS A 168 20.56 -16.62 6.07
CA LYS A 168 20.15 -16.58 4.66
C LYS A 168 18.81 -15.89 4.43
N ILE A 169 18.26 -15.27 5.46
CA ILE A 169 16.98 -14.56 5.39
C ILE A 169 17.13 -13.09 5.74
N SER A 170 16.31 -12.24 5.11
CA SER A 170 16.22 -10.81 5.43
C SER A 170 14.78 -10.33 5.41
N MET A 171 14.51 -9.24 6.13
CA MET A 171 13.21 -8.57 6.17
C MET A 171 13.37 -7.09 6.52
N GLY A 172 12.29 -6.34 6.36
CA GLY A 172 12.21 -4.94 6.77
C GLY A 172 12.32 -4.75 8.29
N ASN A 173 12.52 -3.49 8.70
CA ASN A 173 12.58 -3.13 10.11
C ASN A 173 11.19 -2.63 10.59
N PRO A 174 10.52 -3.32 11.53
CA PRO A 174 9.20 -2.91 12.02
C PRO A 174 9.22 -1.60 12.83
N LEU A 175 10.38 -1.11 13.25
CA LEU A 175 10.50 0.18 13.94
C LEU A 175 10.39 1.38 13.00
N THR A 176 10.70 1.18 11.70
CA THR A 176 10.76 2.27 10.71
C THR A 176 9.81 2.08 9.54
N SER A 177 9.30 0.85 9.33
CA SER A 177 8.39 0.49 8.25
C SER A 177 7.01 0.10 8.81
N GLY A 178 5.97 0.85 8.46
CA GLY A 178 4.59 0.55 8.87
C GLY A 178 4.10 -0.79 8.29
N THR A 179 4.43 -1.11 7.04
CA THR A 179 4.05 -2.39 6.43
C THR A 179 4.75 -3.58 7.07
N THR A 180 6.02 -3.43 7.46
CA THR A 180 6.71 -4.47 8.23
C THR A 180 6.13 -4.59 9.64
N MET A 181 5.75 -3.46 10.27
CA MET A 181 5.07 -3.47 11.57
C MET A 181 3.74 -4.24 11.50
N ALA A 182 2.93 -3.98 10.49
CA ALA A 182 1.69 -4.71 10.25
C ALA A 182 1.94 -6.21 10.05
N ALA A 183 2.96 -6.58 9.27
CA ALA A 183 3.31 -7.98 9.04
C ALA A 183 3.74 -8.70 10.33
N VAL A 184 4.62 -8.09 11.13
CA VAL A 184 5.05 -8.72 12.40
C VAL A 184 3.92 -8.75 13.44
N ALA A 185 2.99 -7.79 13.40
CA ALA A 185 1.79 -7.84 14.23
C ALA A 185 0.90 -9.04 13.87
N ALA A 186 0.58 -9.23 12.58
CA ALA A 186 -0.19 -10.38 12.09
C ALA A 186 0.50 -11.73 12.42
N LEU A 187 1.81 -11.82 12.18
CA LEU A 187 2.57 -13.03 12.43
C LEU A 187 2.70 -13.36 13.92
N SER A 188 2.84 -12.34 14.77
CA SER A 188 2.84 -12.56 16.23
C SER A 188 1.45 -12.88 16.78
N ASP A 189 0.39 -12.43 16.14
CA ASP A 189 -0.97 -12.82 16.48
C ASP A 189 -1.22 -14.31 16.17
N LYS A 190 -0.80 -14.72 14.97
CA LYS A 190 -0.98 -16.09 14.50
C LYS A 190 -0.08 -17.12 15.21
N TYR A 191 1.19 -16.77 15.45
CA TYR A 191 2.23 -17.72 15.89
C TYR A 191 2.79 -17.42 17.27
N GLY A 192 2.32 -16.38 17.95
CA GLY A 192 2.92 -15.90 19.18
C GLY A 192 4.27 -15.21 18.96
N TYR A 193 4.87 -14.73 20.05
CA TYR A 193 6.21 -14.12 20.01
C TYR A 193 7.35 -15.14 19.80
N GLU A 194 7.07 -16.45 19.86
CA GLU A 194 7.99 -17.53 19.45
C GLU A 194 8.37 -17.41 17.96
N TYR A 195 7.54 -16.76 17.14
CA TYR A 195 7.88 -16.44 15.77
C TYR A 195 9.16 -15.58 15.70
N PHE A 196 9.26 -14.58 16.55
CA PHE A 196 10.44 -13.72 16.63
C PHE A 196 11.69 -14.46 17.15
N GLU A 197 11.51 -15.43 18.06
CA GLU A 197 12.62 -16.30 18.50
C GLU A 197 13.17 -17.12 17.33
N GLY A 198 12.29 -17.62 16.46
CA GLY A 198 12.69 -18.32 15.24
C GLY A 198 13.50 -17.43 14.30
N LEU A 199 13.05 -16.19 14.04
CA LEU A 199 13.77 -15.20 13.25
C LEU A 199 15.17 -14.93 13.84
N GLY A 200 15.26 -14.72 15.15
CA GLY A 200 16.52 -14.51 15.87
C GLY A 200 17.45 -15.73 15.76
N ALA A 201 16.93 -16.95 15.97
CA ALA A 201 17.71 -18.18 15.85
C ALA A 201 18.29 -18.39 14.46
N ASN A 202 17.58 -17.89 13.43
CA ASN A 202 18.02 -17.91 12.06
C ASN A 202 18.89 -16.70 11.66
N ASN A 203 19.27 -15.84 12.63
CA ASN A 203 20.09 -14.65 12.35
C ASN A 203 19.50 -13.81 11.20
N VAL A 204 18.19 -13.52 11.25
CA VAL A 204 17.53 -12.71 10.23
C VAL A 204 18.21 -11.33 10.10
N MET A 205 18.48 -10.90 8.88
CA MET A 205 19.02 -9.57 8.60
C MET A 205 17.86 -8.56 8.55
N ILE A 206 17.93 -7.50 9.37
CA ILE A 206 16.93 -6.45 9.44
C ILE A 206 17.43 -5.24 8.66
N GLU A 207 16.79 -4.93 7.53
CA GLU A 207 17.33 -4.00 6.54
C GLU A 207 16.23 -3.17 5.86
N SER A 208 16.62 -2.27 4.97
CA SER A 208 15.68 -1.63 4.05
C SER A 208 15.27 -2.61 2.95
N GLY A 209 14.08 -2.44 2.37
CA GLY A 209 13.62 -3.29 1.27
C GLY A 209 14.57 -3.29 0.08
N SER A 210 15.18 -2.14 -0.26
CA SER A 210 16.17 -2.04 -1.35
C SER A 210 17.46 -2.82 -1.05
N THR A 211 17.94 -2.80 0.19
CA THR A 211 19.12 -3.58 0.62
C THR A 211 18.80 -5.08 0.58
N ALA A 212 17.63 -5.48 1.09
CA ALA A 212 17.20 -6.89 1.05
C ALA A 212 17.10 -7.41 -0.39
N LEU A 213 16.51 -6.63 -1.32
CA LEU A 213 16.47 -6.99 -2.75
C LEU A 213 17.88 -7.16 -3.36
N ALA A 214 18.79 -6.25 -3.07
CA ALA A 214 20.17 -6.34 -3.57
C ALA A 214 20.87 -7.60 -3.06
N LYS A 215 20.71 -7.95 -1.79
CA LYS A 215 21.24 -9.19 -1.21
C LYS A 215 20.62 -10.44 -1.81
N LEU A 216 19.33 -10.40 -2.12
CA LEU A 216 18.65 -11.49 -2.81
C LEU A 216 19.19 -11.69 -4.23
N GLN A 217 19.42 -10.61 -4.97
CA GLN A 217 19.99 -10.64 -6.32
C GLN A 217 21.40 -11.24 -6.35
N THR A 218 22.22 -10.94 -5.33
CA THR A 218 23.60 -11.41 -5.23
C THR A 218 23.74 -12.79 -4.60
N GLY A 219 22.68 -13.36 -4.02
CA GLY A 219 22.69 -14.64 -3.32
C GLY A 219 23.27 -14.57 -1.90
N GLU A 220 23.40 -13.40 -1.32
CA GLU A 220 23.70 -13.23 0.10
C GLU A 220 22.55 -13.75 0.97
N CYS A 221 21.30 -13.49 0.55
CA CYS A 221 20.09 -14.11 1.06
C CYS A 221 19.54 -15.13 0.08
N ASP A 222 18.94 -16.20 0.58
CA ASP A 222 18.24 -17.21 -0.20
C ASP A 222 16.74 -16.83 -0.36
N VAL A 223 16.17 -16.21 0.68
CA VAL A 223 14.78 -15.74 0.69
C VAL A 223 14.63 -14.50 1.58
N ILE A 224 13.75 -13.59 1.19
CA ILE A 224 13.44 -12.38 1.96
C ILE A 224 11.94 -12.20 2.13
N MET A 225 11.50 -11.59 3.23
CA MET A 225 10.13 -11.13 3.42
C MET A 225 10.05 -9.66 2.98
N ILE A 226 9.24 -9.39 1.96
CA ILE A 226 9.20 -8.07 1.31
C ILE A 226 7.81 -7.81 0.72
N LEU A 227 7.51 -6.55 0.41
CA LEU A 227 6.33 -6.18 -0.33
C LEU A 227 6.40 -6.66 -1.78
N GLU A 228 5.32 -7.23 -2.27
CA GLU A 228 5.17 -7.76 -3.63
C GLU A 228 5.53 -6.71 -4.69
N GLU A 229 5.01 -5.49 -4.58
CA GLU A 229 5.28 -4.40 -5.52
C GLU A 229 6.75 -4.09 -5.72
N SER A 230 7.59 -4.33 -4.71
CA SER A 230 9.04 -4.14 -4.82
C SER A 230 9.68 -5.16 -5.78
N VAL A 231 9.19 -6.39 -5.76
CA VAL A 231 9.64 -7.48 -6.66
C VAL A 231 9.12 -7.25 -8.07
N LEU A 232 7.82 -6.94 -8.21
CA LEU A 232 7.19 -6.71 -9.52
C LEU A 232 7.81 -5.52 -10.24
N LYS A 233 8.06 -4.42 -9.51
CA LYS A 233 8.79 -3.26 -10.03
C LYS A 233 10.18 -3.63 -10.53
N ASP A 234 10.95 -4.35 -9.74
CA ASP A 234 12.32 -4.76 -10.09
C ASP A 234 12.32 -5.64 -11.35
N ARG A 235 11.36 -6.55 -11.46
CA ARG A 235 11.14 -7.36 -12.68
C ARG A 235 10.82 -6.50 -13.89
N LYS A 236 9.86 -5.59 -13.77
CA LYS A 236 9.38 -4.76 -14.89
C LYS A 236 10.43 -3.76 -15.36
N GLU A 237 11.07 -3.07 -14.45
CA GLU A 237 11.95 -1.94 -14.78
C GLU A 237 13.40 -2.36 -15.04
N LYS A 238 13.89 -3.40 -14.35
CA LYS A 238 15.29 -3.86 -14.47
C LYS A 238 15.44 -5.21 -15.18
N GLY A 239 14.34 -5.87 -15.52
CA GLY A 239 14.37 -7.21 -16.11
C GLY A 239 14.88 -8.29 -15.15
N SER A 240 14.76 -8.06 -13.85
CA SER A 240 15.14 -9.01 -12.80
C SER A 240 14.37 -10.32 -12.92
N GLN A 241 14.99 -11.44 -12.53
CA GLN A 241 14.35 -12.75 -12.49
C GLN A 241 13.73 -13.06 -11.13
N LEU A 242 13.82 -12.15 -10.15
CA LEU A 242 13.28 -12.39 -8.81
C LEU A 242 11.80 -12.81 -8.88
N ALA A 243 11.41 -13.74 -8.01
CA ALA A 243 10.07 -14.29 -7.99
C ALA A 243 9.46 -14.22 -6.59
N CYS A 244 8.13 -14.12 -6.54
CA CYS A 244 7.36 -14.15 -5.30
C CYS A 244 6.93 -15.59 -4.97
N ILE A 245 6.98 -15.91 -3.69
CA ILE A 245 6.27 -17.04 -3.08
C ILE A 245 5.12 -16.44 -2.28
N TYR A 246 3.89 -16.81 -2.64
CA TYR A 246 2.69 -16.48 -1.86
C TYR A 246 2.54 -17.57 -0.80
N PRO A 247 2.73 -17.25 0.49
CA PRO A 247 2.82 -18.28 1.53
C PRO A 247 1.52 -19.08 1.66
N GLU A 248 1.68 -20.41 1.84
CA GLU A 248 0.55 -21.36 1.93
C GLU A 248 -0.24 -21.22 3.24
N ASP A 249 0.39 -20.69 4.27
CA ASP A 249 -0.22 -20.39 5.58
C ASP A 249 -1.01 -19.07 5.60
N GLY A 250 -1.08 -18.38 4.47
CA GLY A 250 -1.85 -17.18 4.19
C GLY A 250 -1.00 -16.02 3.71
N VAL A 251 -1.64 -14.99 3.18
CA VAL A 251 -1.02 -13.72 2.78
C VAL A 251 -1.30 -12.64 3.83
N ILE A 252 -0.55 -11.56 3.79
CA ILE A 252 -0.77 -10.42 4.69
C ILE A 252 -1.05 -9.21 3.81
N LEU A 253 -2.33 -8.84 3.72
CA LEU A 253 -2.78 -7.68 2.98
C LEU A 253 -2.77 -6.45 3.87
N ILE A 254 -2.12 -5.39 3.40
CA ILE A 254 -1.88 -4.18 4.17
C ILE A 254 -2.44 -2.99 3.39
N PRO A 255 -3.68 -2.57 3.70
CA PRO A 255 -4.22 -1.35 3.13
C PRO A 255 -3.38 -0.14 3.52
N SER A 256 -3.09 0.73 2.55
CA SER A 256 -2.66 2.10 2.85
C SER A 256 -3.86 3.01 2.84
N THR A 257 -3.89 3.96 3.75
CA THR A 257 -5.04 4.80 3.99
C THR A 257 -4.85 6.22 3.48
N VAL A 258 -5.94 6.83 2.99
CA VAL A 258 -6.08 8.27 2.84
C VAL A 258 -6.79 8.83 4.06
N MET A 259 -6.30 9.95 4.56
CA MET A 259 -6.84 10.70 5.68
C MET A 259 -6.78 12.17 5.37
N THR A 260 -7.85 12.90 5.66
CA THR A 260 -7.89 14.37 5.65
C THR A 260 -7.66 14.90 7.05
N VAL A 261 -6.79 15.88 7.21
CA VAL A 261 -6.54 16.56 8.49
C VAL A 261 -7.72 17.46 8.82
N ALA A 262 -8.12 17.53 10.10
CA ALA A 262 -9.15 18.45 10.56
C ALA A 262 -8.82 19.89 10.12
N GLU A 263 -9.79 20.63 9.60
CA GLU A 263 -9.62 21.92 8.94
C GLU A 263 -8.74 22.90 9.75
N GLU A 264 -9.08 23.09 11.01
CA GLU A 264 -8.37 24.01 11.91
C GLU A 264 -6.97 23.54 12.32
N LYS A 265 -6.59 22.33 11.95
CA LYS A 265 -5.30 21.72 12.25
C LYS A 265 -4.45 21.47 11.00
N SER A 266 -4.99 21.74 9.80
CA SER A 266 -4.29 21.52 8.53
C SER A 266 -3.48 22.74 8.09
N ALA A 267 -2.53 22.52 7.17
CA ALA A 267 -1.61 23.55 6.70
C ALA A 267 -2.33 24.65 5.90
N ASN A 268 -3.26 24.28 5.03
CA ASN A 268 -3.89 25.18 4.07
C ASN A 268 -5.42 25.31 4.26
N MET A 269 -6.00 24.51 5.16
CA MET A 269 -7.45 24.48 5.44
C MET A 269 -8.31 24.24 4.19
N ASN A 270 -7.80 23.44 3.23
CA ASN A 270 -8.43 23.20 1.94
C ASN A 270 -9.21 21.88 1.92
N ILE A 271 -10.30 21.81 2.68
CA ILE A 271 -11.13 20.60 2.83
C ILE A 271 -11.75 20.17 1.50
N GLU A 272 -12.25 21.13 0.70
CA GLU A 272 -12.86 20.84 -0.60
C GLU A 272 -11.88 20.07 -1.53
N ALA A 273 -10.63 20.50 -1.59
CA ALA A 273 -9.60 19.78 -2.35
C ALA A 273 -9.31 18.38 -1.77
N CYS A 274 -9.29 18.25 -0.45
CA CYS A 274 -9.05 16.98 0.22
C CYS A 274 -10.16 15.96 -0.08
N GLU A 275 -11.41 16.38 -0.04
CA GLU A 275 -12.58 15.55 -0.36
C GLU A 275 -12.56 15.14 -1.84
N ALA A 276 -12.31 16.08 -2.76
CA ALA A 276 -12.21 15.81 -4.20
C ALA A 276 -11.07 14.85 -4.54
N ILE A 277 -9.90 15.01 -3.93
CA ILE A 277 -8.79 14.08 -4.10
C ILE A 277 -9.10 12.70 -3.51
N THR A 278 -9.80 12.64 -2.39
CA THR A 278 -10.24 11.36 -1.80
C THR A 278 -11.15 10.61 -2.78
N ASP A 279 -12.16 11.29 -3.34
CA ASP A 279 -13.06 10.70 -4.32
C ASP A 279 -12.33 10.25 -5.60
N TRP A 280 -11.41 11.07 -6.10
CA TRP A 280 -10.59 10.71 -7.25
C TRP A 280 -9.71 9.48 -6.98
N LEU A 281 -9.06 9.40 -5.83
CA LEU A 281 -8.25 8.24 -5.44
C LEU A 281 -9.08 6.95 -5.36
N LEU A 282 -10.35 7.05 -4.95
CA LEU A 282 -11.28 5.92 -4.84
C LEU A 282 -12.07 5.66 -6.13
N SER A 283 -11.84 6.41 -7.20
CA SER A 283 -12.41 6.18 -8.52
C SER A 283 -11.68 5.07 -9.28
N GLU A 284 -12.27 4.56 -10.38
CA GLU A 284 -11.58 3.63 -11.27
C GLU A 284 -10.28 4.20 -11.85
N GLU A 285 -10.25 5.51 -12.09
CA GLU A 285 -9.06 6.20 -12.62
C GLU A 285 -7.94 6.24 -11.59
N GLY A 286 -8.22 6.70 -10.37
CA GLY A 286 -7.24 6.67 -9.29
C GLY A 286 -6.73 5.25 -8.99
N GLN A 287 -7.59 4.23 -9.09
CA GLN A 287 -7.20 2.85 -8.87
C GLN A 287 -6.34 2.26 -10.01
N LYS A 288 -6.42 2.79 -11.24
CA LYS A 288 -5.46 2.45 -12.30
C LYS A 288 -4.03 2.85 -11.93
N PHE A 289 -3.84 4.06 -11.36
CA PHE A 289 -2.51 4.49 -10.90
C PHE A 289 -1.96 3.56 -9.82
N MET A 290 -2.82 3.06 -8.91
CA MET A 290 -2.39 2.13 -7.88
C MET A 290 -1.90 0.81 -8.48
N THR A 291 -2.60 0.26 -9.48
CA THR A 291 -2.20 -0.97 -10.16
C THR A 291 -0.98 -0.79 -11.08
N GLU A 292 -0.84 0.37 -11.72
CA GLU A 292 0.38 0.75 -12.44
C GLU A 292 1.57 0.91 -11.48
N GLY A 293 1.30 1.32 -10.24
CA GLY A 293 2.25 1.33 -9.13
C GLY A 293 2.53 -0.05 -8.50
N TYR A 294 2.12 -1.13 -9.16
CA TYR A 294 2.31 -2.53 -8.73
C TYR A 294 1.53 -2.94 -7.48
N MET A 295 0.51 -2.19 -7.08
CA MET A 295 -0.30 -2.46 -5.89
C MET A 295 -1.72 -2.87 -6.25
N HIS A 296 -2.40 -3.54 -5.31
CA HIS A 296 -3.76 -4.01 -5.54
C HIS A 296 -4.80 -2.92 -5.30
N SER A 297 -5.84 -2.93 -6.16
CA SER A 297 -6.97 -2.01 -6.05
C SER A 297 -7.86 -2.35 -4.86
N VAL A 298 -8.47 -1.32 -4.29
CA VAL A 298 -9.45 -1.44 -3.19
C VAL A 298 -10.89 -1.57 -3.67
N LEU A 299 -11.15 -1.43 -4.98
CA LEU A 299 -12.52 -1.45 -5.52
C LEU A 299 -13.03 -2.87 -5.79
N THR A 300 -14.27 -3.10 -5.43
CA THR A 300 -15.03 -4.30 -5.83
C THR A 300 -15.20 -4.33 -7.35
N GLY A 301 -14.98 -5.49 -7.97
CA GLY A 301 -15.14 -5.66 -9.42
C GLY A 301 -14.05 -5.03 -10.28
N PHE A 302 -13.01 -4.46 -9.69
CA PHE A 302 -11.85 -3.98 -10.42
C PHE A 302 -10.94 -5.15 -10.78
N GLU A 303 -10.97 -5.57 -12.04
CA GLU A 303 -10.31 -6.79 -12.52
C GLU A 303 -8.84 -6.61 -12.89
N THR A 304 -8.39 -5.36 -13.09
CA THR A 304 -6.99 -5.08 -13.43
C THR A 304 -6.10 -5.44 -12.23
N VAL A 305 -5.14 -6.33 -12.48
CA VAL A 305 -4.14 -6.73 -11.49
C VAL A 305 -2.82 -6.01 -11.74
N PRO A 306 -1.98 -5.83 -10.71
CA PRO A 306 -0.62 -5.35 -10.90
C PRO A 306 0.17 -6.22 -11.89
N TYR A 307 1.13 -5.64 -12.57
CA TYR A 307 2.01 -6.36 -13.49
C TYR A 307 2.53 -7.66 -12.90
N ASP A 308 2.23 -8.79 -13.57
CA ASP A 308 2.75 -10.13 -13.23
C ASP A 308 2.38 -10.62 -11.80
N SER A 309 1.33 -10.04 -11.22
CA SER A 309 0.74 -10.47 -9.94
C SER A 309 -0.43 -11.44 -10.16
N VAL A 310 -0.98 -11.91 -9.05
CA VAL A 310 -2.18 -12.74 -8.99
C VAL A 310 -3.43 -11.87 -8.78
N ALA A 311 -4.62 -12.46 -9.05
CA ALA A 311 -5.89 -11.76 -8.85
C ALA A 311 -6.09 -11.37 -7.37
N THR A 312 -6.52 -10.12 -7.14
CA THR A 312 -6.73 -9.58 -5.80
C THR A 312 -7.72 -10.41 -4.98
N ASP A 313 -8.80 -10.89 -5.59
CA ASP A 313 -9.81 -11.72 -4.89
C ASP A 313 -9.22 -13.02 -4.34
N GLY A 314 -8.31 -13.65 -5.11
CA GLY A 314 -7.60 -14.84 -4.64
C GLY A 314 -6.63 -14.59 -3.48
N LEU A 315 -6.14 -13.35 -3.33
CA LEU A 315 -5.37 -12.94 -2.15
C LEU A 315 -6.29 -12.69 -0.95
N ILE A 316 -7.44 -12.01 -1.16
CA ILE A 316 -8.41 -11.74 -0.10
C ILE A 316 -8.90 -13.05 0.55
N GLU A 317 -9.16 -14.09 -0.24
CA GLU A 317 -9.57 -15.41 0.27
C GLU A 317 -8.52 -16.06 1.20
N LYS A 318 -7.26 -15.65 1.08
CA LYS A 318 -6.14 -16.21 1.84
C LYS A 318 -5.56 -15.23 2.86
N ASP A 319 -6.16 -14.04 3.00
CA ASP A 319 -5.64 -13.03 3.93
C ASP A 319 -5.72 -13.54 5.37
N MET A 320 -4.60 -13.44 6.07
CA MET A 320 -4.54 -13.76 7.50
C MET A 320 -5.34 -12.78 8.35
N GLY A 321 -5.59 -11.59 7.81
CA GLY A 321 -6.08 -10.44 8.54
C GLY A 321 -4.99 -9.83 9.45
N VAL A 322 -5.10 -8.54 9.65
CA VAL A 322 -4.32 -7.81 10.65
C VAL A 322 -5.29 -7.20 11.65
N ASP A 323 -5.12 -7.49 12.93
CA ASP A 323 -5.85 -6.79 13.98
C ASP A 323 -5.26 -5.38 14.12
N TRP A 324 -5.87 -4.41 13.45
CA TRP A 324 -5.40 -3.02 13.43
C TRP A 324 -5.49 -2.35 14.78
N VAL A 325 -6.47 -2.72 15.60
CA VAL A 325 -6.61 -2.20 16.97
C VAL A 325 -5.45 -2.71 17.84
N ARG A 326 -5.12 -4.00 17.76
CA ARG A 326 -3.95 -4.56 18.41
C ARG A 326 -2.65 -3.94 17.88
N CYS A 327 -2.53 -3.80 16.55
CA CYS A 327 -1.37 -3.18 15.93
C CYS A 327 -1.14 -1.74 16.42
N TYR A 328 -2.21 -1.00 16.69
CA TYR A 328 -2.17 0.33 17.32
C TYR A 328 -1.87 0.25 18.82
N THR A 329 -2.73 -0.42 19.57
CA THR A 329 -2.71 -0.36 21.05
C THR A 329 -1.52 -1.10 21.67
N GLN A 330 -0.99 -2.13 21.00
CA GLN A 330 0.15 -2.93 21.46
C GLN A 330 1.42 -2.71 20.61
N ARG A 331 1.47 -1.64 19.82
CA ARG A 331 2.61 -1.33 18.92
C ARG A 331 3.95 -1.40 19.63
N GLU A 332 4.08 -0.72 20.75
CA GLU A 332 5.34 -0.66 21.51
C GLU A 332 5.69 -2.01 22.17
N GLU A 333 4.71 -2.77 22.62
CA GLU A 333 4.93 -4.13 23.11
C GLU A 333 5.46 -5.04 22.00
N ILE A 334 4.81 -5.06 20.83
CA ILE A 334 5.23 -5.88 19.69
C ILE A 334 6.65 -5.50 19.23
N ARG A 335 6.96 -4.21 19.16
CA ARG A 335 8.30 -3.70 18.82
C ARG A 335 9.35 -4.15 19.85
N THR A 336 9.05 -4.06 21.13
CA THR A 336 9.93 -4.48 22.23
C THR A 336 10.19 -5.98 22.14
N GLN A 337 9.14 -6.80 22.00
CA GLN A 337 9.27 -8.24 21.87
C GLN A 337 10.06 -8.64 20.62
N PHE A 338 9.86 -7.94 19.51
CA PHE A 338 10.64 -8.15 18.29
C PHE A 338 12.13 -7.84 18.54
N GLN A 339 12.44 -6.68 19.11
CA GLN A 339 13.82 -6.29 19.38
C GLN A 339 14.53 -7.28 20.33
N GLU A 340 13.89 -7.62 21.45
CA GLU A 340 14.46 -8.52 22.43
C GLU A 340 14.75 -9.92 21.85
N LYS A 341 13.83 -10.46 21.04
CA LYS A 341 13.94 -11.83 20.56
C LYS A 341 14.76 -11.98 19.27
N VAL A 342 14.80 -10.93 18.43
CA VAL A 342 15.55 -10.95 17.17
C VAL A 342 17.00 -10.48 17.34
N THR A 343 17.25 -9.51 18.25
CA THR A 343 18.59 -8.90 18.43
C THR A 343 19.44 -9.55 19.51
N VAL A 344 18.87 -10.41 20.35
CA VAL A 344 19.61 -11.15 21.39
C VAL A 344 20.30 -12.37 20.78
N GLN A 345 21.44 -12.15 20.16
CA GLN A 345 22.46 -13.21 19.97
C GLN A 345 23.86 -12.64 20.15
#